data_b2a00d9d530c7f472a7acf9331f65811
#
_entry.id   b2a00d9d530c7f472a7acf9331f65811
#
_cell.length_a   1.000
_cell.length_b   1.000
_cell.length_c   1.000
_cell.angle_alpha   90.00
_cell.angle_beta   90.00
_cell.angle_gamma   90.00
#
_symmetry.space_group_name_H-M   'P 1'
#
loop_
_entity.id
_entity.type
_entity.pdbx_description
1 polymer ?
#
loop_
_entity_poly.entity_id
_entity_poly.type
_entity_poly.pdbx_seq_one_letter_code
_entity_poly.pdbx_strand_id
1 'polypeptide(L)'
;GANVLLDYKTSKAIYPEAALQLAALAHAHLDPDGKPIPPVDEAWVVRIGEDGYEAKKVEDLDYNYQAFMAALQLWHWVNGEKVYESAA
;
A
#
# COMPACT_ATOMS: atom_id res chain seq x y z
N GLY A 1 -4.01 -23.17 -2.66
CA GLY A 1 -3.63 -22.35 -1.56
C GLY A 1 -3.80 -20.86 -1.80
N ALA A 2 -3.67 -20.10 -0.76
CA ALA A 2 -3.80 -18.65 -0.83
C ALA A 2 -2.51 -18.01 -1.33
N ASN A 3 -2.65 -16.94 -2.10
CA ASN A 3 -1.53 -16.08 -2.49
C ASN A 3 -1.37 -15.01 -1.43
N VAL A 4 -0.21 -14.99 -0.77
CA VAL A 4 0.07 -14.10 0.36
C VAL A 4 1.17 -13.13 -0.03
N LEU A 5 0.89 -11.84 0.13
CA LEU A 5 1.89 -10.79 -0.05
C LEU A 5 2.51 -10.46 1.30
N LEU A 6 3.84 -10.52 1.38
CA LEU A 6 4.56 -10.20 2.61
C LEU A 6 5.41 -8.95 2.40
N ASP A 7 5.41 -8.07 3.39
CA ASP A 7 6.28 -6.91 3.44
C ASP A 7 7.09 -6.95 4.74
N TYR A 8 8.41 -6.88 4.63
CA TYR A 8 9.31 -6.91 5.78
C TYR A 8 9.76 -5.51 6.13
N LYS A 9 9.66 -5.17 7.40
CA LYS A 9 10.09 -3.87 7.92
C LYS A 9 11.10 -4.06 9.04
N THR A 10 12.08 -3.17 9.11
CA THR A 10 13.06 -3.13 10.20
C THR A 10 12.86 -1.93 11.11
N SER A 11 11.75 -1.22 10.94
CA SER A 11 11.39 -0.06 11.73
C SER A 11 11.00 -0.43 13.16
N LYS A 12 10.89 0.58 14.03
CA LYS A 12 10.54 0.35 15.44
C LYS A 12 9.10 -0.10 15.64
N ALA A 13 8.23 0.15 14.66
CA ALA A 13 6.82 -0.17 14.74
C ALA A 13 6.25 -0.42 13.35
N ILE A 14 5.08 -1.03 13.31
CA ILE A 14 4.29 -1.16 12.08
C ILE A 14 3.36 0.05 12.01
N TYR A 15 3.55 0.89 11.00
CA TYR A 15 2.77 2.10 10.79
C TYR A 15 1.62 1.85 9.82
N PRO A 16 0.50 2.61 9.93
CA PRO A 16 -0.66 2.43 9.05
C PRO A 16 -0.35 2.55 7.56
N GLU A 17 0.64 3.36 7.19
CA GLU A 17 1.02 3.55 5.80
C GLU A 17 1.43 2.25 5.11
N ALA A 18 1.94 1.28 5.86
CA ALA A 18 2.30 -0.02 5.31
C ALA A 18 1.08 -0.74 4.73
N ALA A 19 -0.08 -0.62 5.38
CA ALA A 19 -1.31 -1.22 4.88
C ALA A 19 -1.72 -0.61 3.54
N LEU A 20 -1.57 0.71 3.38
CA LEU A 20 -1.88 1.38 2.12
C LEU A 20 -0.96 0.92 0.99
N GLN A 21 0.33 0.81 1.28
CA GLN A 21 1.33 0.36 0.31
C GLN A 21 1.05 -1.07 -0.15
N LEU A 22 0.76 -1.96 0.79
CA LEU A 22 0.46 -3.35 0.47
C LEU A 22 -0.85 -3.49 -0.31
N ALA A 23 -1.87 -2.71 0.02
CA ALA A 23 -3.12 -2.72 -0.72
C ALA A 23 -2.90 -2.27 -2.17
N ALA A 24 -2.08 -1.25 -2.38
CA ALA A 24 -1.74 -0.80 -3.73
C ALA A 24 -1.02 -1.89 -4.52
N LEU A 25 -0.05 -2.57 -3.90
CA LEU A 25 0.67 -3.68 -4.53
C LEU A 25 -0.25 -4.86 -4.83
N ALA A 26 -1.17 -5.18 -3.92
CA ALA A 26 -2.10 -6.27 -4.10
C ALA A 26 -3.07 -6.05 -5.27
N HIS A 27 -3.34 -4.79 -5.60
CA HIS A 27 -4.20 -4.42 -6.72
C HIS A 27 -3.44 -4.20 -8.03
N ALA A 28 -2.11 -4.32 -8.01
CA ALA A 28 -1.32 -4.24 -9.23
C ALA A 28 -1.58 -5.46 -10.11
N HIS A 29 -1.66 -5.24 -11.40
CA HIS A 29 -1.89 -6.33 -12.35
C HIS A 29 -0.62 -6.87 -12.99
N LEU A 30 0.43 -6.06 -13.00
CA LEU A 30 1.71 -6.42 -13.60
C LEU A 30 2.84 -6.07 -12.66
N ASP A 31 3.89 -6.88 -12.67
CA ASP A 31 5.12 -6.55 -11.95
C ASP A 31 5.94 -5.51 -12.76
N PRO A 32 7.07 -5.01 -12.20
CA PRO A 32 7.90 -4.04 -12.92
C PRO A 32 8.44 -4.54 -14.26
N ASP A 33 8.52 -5.84 -14.46
CA ASP A 33 8.97 -6.44 -15.70
C ASP A 33 7.83 -6.69 -16.68
N GLY A 34 6.61 -6.30 -16.34
CA GLY A 34 5.44 -6.45 -17.20
C GLY A 34 4.79 -7.82 -17.13
N LYS A 35 5.16 -8.65 -16.18
CA LYS A 35 4.56 -9.98 -16.03
C LYS A 35 3.31 -9.93 -15.19
N PRO A 36 2.29 -10.75 -15.49
CA PRO A 36 1.09 -10.80 -14.65
C PRO A 36 1.40 -11.22 -13.21
N ILE A 37 0.76 -10.52 -12.27
CA ILE A 37 0.85 -10.85 -10.85
C ILE A 37 -0.37 -11.68 -10.48
N PRO A 38 -0.20 -12.83 -9.79
CA PRO A 38 -1.35 -13.62 -9.32
C PRO A 38 -2.23 -12.79 -8.36
N PRO A 39 -3.53 -13.04 -8.32
CA PRO A 39 -4.40 -12.38 -7.34
C PRO A 39 -3.88 -12.59 -5.92
N VAL A 40 -3.92 -11.53 -5.11
CA VAL A 40 -3.46 -11.58 -3.72
C VAL A 40 -4.67 -11.77 -2.82
N ASP A 41 -4.62 -12.82 -1.99
CA ASP A 41 -5.71 -13.14 -1.05
C ASP A 41 -5.48 -12.48 0.31
N GLU A 42 -4.22 -12.40 0.73
CA GLU A 42 -3.85 -11.84 2.02
C GLU A 42 -2.58 -11.01 1.89
N ALA A 43 -2.46 -9.99 2.71
CA ALA A 43 -1.24 -9.20 2.82
C ALA A 43 -0.87 -9.04 4.29
N TRP A 44 0.42 -9.21 4.57
CA TRP A 44 0.95 -9.14 5.92
C TRP A 44 2.18 -8.24 5.96
N VAL A 45 2.30 -7.49 7.05
CA VAL A 45 3.52 -6.74 7.38
C VAL A 45 4.22 -7.48 8.49
N VAL A 46 5.50 -7.80 8.30
CA VAL A 46 6.33 -8.45 9.32
C VAL A 46 7.44 -7.48 9.71
N ARG A 47 7.44 -7.08 10.96
CA ARG A 47 8.49 -6.24 11.53
C ARG A 47 9.48 -7.12 12.26
N ILE A 48 10.77 -6.93 11.99
CA ILE A 48 11.85 -7.64 12.65
C ILE A 48 12.73 -6.61 13.35
N GLY A 49 12.98 -6.82 14.63
CA GLY A 49 13.82 -5.95 15.43
C GLY A 49 14.60 -6.72 16.47
N GLU A 50 15.45 -6.02 17.22
CA GLU A 50 16.27 -6.63 18.28
C GLU A 50 15.40 -7.20 19.40
N ASP A 51 14.21 -6.66 19.58
CA ASP A 51 13.25 -7.07 20.60
C ASP A 51 12.35 -8.23 20.16
N GLY A 52 12.57 -8.78 18.96
CA GLY A 52 11.76 -9.84 18.44
C GLY A 52 11.10 -9.46 17.11
N TYR A 53 9.96 -10.05 16.86
CA TYR A 53 9.22 -9.76 15.63
C TYR A 53 7.73 -9.51 15.92
N GLU A 54 7.07 -8.87 14.97
CA GLU A 54 5.64 -8.61 15.02
C GLU A 54 5.07 -8.80 13.62
N ALA A 55 3.92 -9.44 13.53
CA ALA A 55 3.26 -9.63 12.24
C ALA A 55 1.82 -9.13 12.33
N LYS A 56 1.41 -8.34 11.34
CA LYS A 56 0.03 -7.83 11.25
C LYS A 56 -0.53 -8.10 9.87
N LYS A 57 -1.73 -8.65 9.84
CA LYS A 57 -2.46 -8.85 8.60
C LYS A 57 -3.23 -7.58 8.25
N VAL A 58 -3.21 -7.22 6.97
CA VAL A 58 -4.07 -6.14 6.46
C VAL A 58 -5.49 -6.68 6.39
N GLU A 59 -6.40 -6.11 7.17
CA GLU A 59 -7.73 -6.68 7.33
C GLU A 59 -8.62 -6.56 6.11
N ASP A 60 -8.55 -5.44 5.41
CA ASP A 60 -9.43 -5.19 4.27
C ASP A 60 -8.62 -4.54 3.16
N LEU A 61 -8.19 -5.36 2.20
CA LEU A 61 -7.37 -4.89 1.10
C LEU A 61 -8.11 -3.87 0.23
N ASP A 62 -9.38 -4.08 -0.02
CA ASP A 62 -10.16 -3.17 -0.86
C ASP A 62 -10.36 -1.81 -0.18
N TYR A 63 -10.69 -1.83 1.10
CA TYR A 63 -10.84 -0.60 1.86
C TYR A 63 -9.54 0.19 1.92
N ASN A 64 -8.43 -0.50 2.19
CA ASN A 64 -7.11 0.14 2.22
C ASN A 64 -6.69 0.66 0.85
N TYR A 65 -7.05 -0.05 -0.21
CA TYR A 65 -6.81 0.43 -1.55
C TYR A 65 -7.59 1.70 -1.87
N GLN A 66 -8.84 1.77 -1.44
CA GLN A 66 -9.66 2.99 -1.59
C GLN A 66 -9.02 4.17 -0.85
N ALA A 67 -8.49 3.92 0.35
CA ALA A 67 -7.78 4.94 1.11
C ALA A 67 -6.51 5.39 0.39
N PHE A 68 -5.76 4.47 -0.20
CA PHE A 68 -4.59 4.80 -1.00
C PHE A 68 -4.98 5.69 -2.19
N MET A 69 -6.03 5.35 -2.91
CA MET A 69 -6.49 6.14 -4.05
C MET A 69 -6.96 7.52 -3.63
N ALA A 70 -7.61 7.64 -2.48
CA ALA A 70 -8.01 8.94 -1.93
C ALA A 70 -6.79 9.80 -1.58
N ALA A 71 -5.76 9.18 -0.99
CA ALA A 71 -4.52 9.88 -0.68
C ALA A 71 -3.81 10.35 -1.95
N LEU A 72 -3.80 9.53 -2.98
CA LEU A 72 -3.22 9.88 -4.27
C LEU A 72 -3.97 11.05 -4.91
N GLN A 73 -5.28 11.03 -4.85
CA GLN A 73 -6.10 12.12 -5.36
C GLN A 73 -5.80 13.43 -4.62
N LEU A 74 -5.69 13.36 -3.28
CA LEU A 74 -5.35 14.52 -2.47
C LEU A 74 -3.96 15.04 -2.82
N TRP A 75 -3.00 14.15 -3.04
CA TRP A 75 -1.65 14.52 -3.44
C TRP A 75 -1.67 15.30 -4.77
N HIS A 76 -2.41 14.79 -5.75
CA HIS A 76 -2.55 15.49 -7.03
C HIS A 76 -3.20 16.85 -6.86
N TRP A 77 -4.22 16.92 -6.03
CA TRP A 77 -4.89 18.18 -5.75
C TRP A 77 -3.94 19.21 -5.12
N VAL A 78 -3.17 18.77 -4.09
CA VAL A 78 -2.24 19.66 -3.38
C VAL A 78 -1.10 20.12 -4.30
N ASN A 79 -0.63 19.24 -5.16
CA ASN A 79 0.48 19.55 -6.05
C ASN A 79 0.02 20.23 -7.36
N GLY A 80 -1.23 20.49 -7.49
CA GLY A 80 -1.46 21.18 -8.38
C GLY A 80 -2.03 21.91 -9.34
N GLU A 81 -2.35 21.28 -9.93
CA GLU A 81 -2.56 21.75 -11.25
C GLU A 81 -3.96 22.28 -11.50
N LYS A 82 -4.89 22.05 -10.57
CA LYS A 82 -6.29 22.42 -10.78
C LYS A 82 -6.93 23.09 -9.57
N VAL A 83 -6.10 23.56 -8.63
CA VAL A 83 -6.61 24.19 -7.41
C VAL A 83 -7.17 25.58 -7.71
N TYR A 84 -6.48 26.31 -8.59
CA TYR A 84 -6.90 27.64 -8.97
C TYR A 84 -6.91 27.79 -10.48
N GLU A 85 -7.86 28.57 -10.98
CA GLU A 85 -7.81 28.98 -12.37
C GLU A 85 -6.74 30.02 -12.58
N SER A 86 -6.10 29.98 -13.75
CA SER A 86 -5.18 31.02 -14.16
C SER A 86 -5.96 32.33 -14.39
N ALA A 87 -5.47 33.41 -13.81
CA ALA A 87 -6.09 34.72 -13.96
C ALA A 87 -5.54 35.49 -15.16
N ALA A 88 -4.80 34.87 -16.01
CA ALA A 88 -4.21 35.52 -17.16
C ALA A 88 -5.22 35.96 -18.20
#